data_cb574b92c9fcc8cbc9562175081017c9
#
_entry.id   cb574b92c9fcc8cbc9562175081017c9
#
_cell.length_a   1.000
_cell.length_b   1.000
_cell.length_c   1.000
_cell.angle_alpha   90.00
_cell.angle_beta   90.00
_cell.angle_gamma   90.00
#
_symmetry.space_group_name_H-M   'P 1'
#
loop_
_entity.id
_entity.type
_entity.pdbx_description
1 polymer ?
#
loop_
_entity_poly.entity_id
_entity_poly.type
_entity_poly.pdbx_seq_one_letter_code
_entity_poly.pdbx_strand_id
1 'polypeptide(L)'
;MAAKRAERGKAYYMISAVSQKYNIHPQTLRLYEREGLLKPSRTEGNTRLYSEEDLEQLETILALTRDLGVNLAGVEIILNMRRKIEMMQGEVNEFMDYVKRELARGIDDWEQRLSTAMVKSSPTDLVRHSPQHDAKDAPLQNSKIKSQK
;
A
#
# COMPACT_ATOMS: atom_id res chain seq x y z
N MET A 1 -3.35 5.39 35.26
CA MET A 1 -3.52 6.35 34.14
C MET A 1 -2.16 6.57 33.51
N ALA A 2 -1.97 6.04 32.31
CA ALA A 2 -0.65 6.08 31.64
C ALA A 2 -0.44 7.50 31.09
N ALA A 3 0.45 8.26 31.74
CA ALA A 3 1.02 9.46 31.15
C ALA A 3 1.73 9.04 29.86
N LYS A 4 1.29 9.57 28.73
CA LYS A 4 1.87 9.36 27.42
C LYS A 4 3.32 9.87 27.50
N ARG A 5 4.26 8.92 27.67
CA ARG A 5 5.69 9.15 27.76
C ARG A 5 6.10 9.92 26.51
N ALA A 6 6.58 11.15 26.69
CA ALA A 6 7.10 11.96 25.58
C ALA A 6 8.12 11.12 24.82
N GLU A 7 7.83 10.81 23.56
CA GLU A 7 8.75 10.08 22.69
C GLU A 7 10.01 10.91 22.56
N ARG A 8 11.13 10.37 23.02
CA ARG A 8 12.44 11.00 22.93
C ARG A 8 12.79 11.16 21.44
N GLY A 9 12.75 12.43 20.99
CA GLY A 9 13.13 12.80 19.61
C GLY A 9 12.19 13.75 18.90
N LYS A 10 10.96 14.00 19.40
CA LYS A 10 10.05 15.00 18.80
C LYS A 10 10.20 16.35 19.46
N ALA A 11 10.41 17.41 18.66
CA ALA A 11 10.44 18.77 19.16
C ALA A 11 9.02 19.21 19.56
N TYR A 12 8.92 19.91 20.68
CA TYR A 12 7.68 20.48 21.18
C TYR A 12 7.86 21.96 21.48
N TYR A 13 6.85 22.74 21.13
CA TYR A 13 6.88 24.20 21.23
C TYR A 13 5.78 24.69 22.16
N MET A 14 6.12 25.61 23.07
CA MET A 14 5.13 26.27 23.90
C MET A 14 4.31 27.28 23.09
N ILE A 15 3.10 27.58 23.58
CA ILE A 15 2.18 28.53 22.94
C ILE A 15 2.82 29.90 22.65
N SER A 16 3.69 30.40 23.52
CA SER A 16 4.39 31.67 23.33
C SER A 16 5.34 31.64 22.12
N ALA A 17 6.09 30.56 21.97
CA ALA A 17 7.01 30.36 20.85
C ALA A 17 6.24 30.25 19.52
N VAL A 18 5.15 29.46 19.50
CA VAL A 18 4.28 29.31 18.32
C VAL A 18 3.63 30.65 17.96
N SER A 19 3.11 31.38 18.95
CA SER A 19 2.51 32.69 18.79
C SER A 19 3.46 33.71 18.13
N GLN A 20 4.73 33.74 18.58
CA GLN A 20 5.75 34.60 18.01
C GLN A 20 6.15 34.16 16.58
N LYS A 21 6.41 32.86 16.40
CA LYS A 21 6.85 32.33 15.10
C LYS A 21 5.86 32.63 13.97
N TYR A 22 4.57 32.50 14.22
CA TYR A 22 3.52 32.66 13.21
C TYR A 22 2.81 34.01 13.27
N ASN A 23 3.26 34.92 14.14
CA ASN A 23 2.64 36.24 14.35
C ASN A 23 1.13 36.16 14.55
N ILE A 24 0.70 35.34 15.49
CA ILE A 24 -0.70 35.16 15.87
C ILE A 24 -0.88 35.33 17.38
N HIS A 25 -2.04 35.84 17.76
CA HIS A 25 -2.32 36.00 19.18
C HIS A 25 -2.56 34.65 19.86
N PRO A 26 -2.07 34.42 21.11
CA PRO A 26 -2.29 33.15 21.83
C PRO A 26 -3.78 32.74 21.94
N GLN A 27 -4.69 33.70 22.00
CA GLN A 27 -6.13 33.44 22.01
C GLN A 27 -6.63 32.79 20.72
N THR A 28 -6.03 33.11 19.57
CA THR A 28 -6.35 32.46 18.30
C THR A 28 -5.97 30.98 18.33
N LEU A 29 -4.82 30.62 18.89
CA LEU A 29 -4.41 29.22 19.08
C LEU A 29 -5.36 28.47 20.01
N ARG A 30 -5.83 29.12 21.08
CA ARG A 30 -6.84 28.54 21.97
C ARG A 30 -8.21 28.40 21.31
N LEU A 31 -8.57 29.32 20.41
CA LEU A 31 -9.77 29.21 19.60
C LEU A 31 -9.66 27.97 18.68
N TYR A 32 -8.56 27.80 17.96
CA TYR A 32 -8.35 26.63 17.09
C TYR A 32 -8.37 25.31 17.87
N GLU A 33 -7.85 25.28 19.09
CA GLU A 33 -7.97 24.12 19.98
C GLU A 33 -9.42 23.84 20.37
N ARG A 34 -10.16 24.88 20.75
CA ARG A 34 -11.58 24.77 21.14
C ARG A 34 -12.47 24.29 19.99
N GLU A 35 -12.20 24.76 18.78
CA GLU A 35 -12.89 24.33 17.57
C GLU A 35 -12.39 22.94 17.05
N GLY A 36 -11.45 22.30 17.77
CA GLY A 36 -10.95 20.99 17.41
C GLY A 36 -10.01 20.96 16.19
N LEU A 37 -9.61 22.14 15.70
CA LEU A 37 -8.70 22.27 14.55
C LEU A 37 -7.26 21.95 14.92
N LEU A 38 -6.84 22.17 16.18
CA LEU A 38 -5.54 21.81 16.73
C LEU A 38 -5.73 20.95 17.99
N LYS A 39 -4.81 20.04 18.24
CA LYS A 39 -4.86 19.14 19.40
C LYS A 39 -3.52 19.10 20.14
N PRO A 40 -3.03 20.21 20.68
CA PRO A 40 -1.77 20.23 21.40
C PRO A 40 -1.79 19.26 22.57
N SER A 41 -0.65 18.63 22.83
CA SER A 41 -0.47 17.84 24.05
C SER A 41 -0.34 18.75 25.26
N ARG A 42 -0.44 18.19 26.47
CA ARG A 42 -0.28 18.95 27.70
C ARG A 42 0.76 18.29 28.61
N THR A 43 1.56 19.13 29.26
CA THR A 43 2.45 18.68 30.33
C THR A 43 1.64 18.33 31.61
N GLU A 44 2.30 17.71 32.58
CA GLU A 44 1.73 17.48 33.91
C GLU A 44 1.26 18.80 34.58
N GLY A 45 1.93 19.92 34.30
CA GLY A 45 1.55 21.28 34.73
C GLY A 45 0.47 21.95 33.85
N ASN A 46 -0.23 21.19 32.99
CA ASN A 46 -1.30 21.68 32.11
C ASN A 46 -0.84 22.72 31.06
N THR A 47 0.47 22.80 30.76
CA THR A 47 1.02 23.67 29.71
C THR A 47 0.82 23.02 28.34
N ARG A 48 0.34 23.82 27.36
CA ARG A 48 0.18 23.37 25.97
C ARG A 48 1.51 23.20 25.27
N LEU A 49 1.67 22.07 24.62
CA LEU A 49 2.83 21.73 23.81
C LEU A 49 2.36 21.36 22.39
N TYR A 50 2.89 22.06 21.41
CA TYR A 50 2.62 21.85 20.00
C TYR A 50 3.74 21.03 19.39
N SER A 51 3.39 19.93 18.72
CA SER A 51 4.32 19.11 17.95
C SER A 51 4.61 19.73 16.57
N GLU A 52 5.55 19.18 15.83
CA GLU A 52 5.79 19.59 14.44
C GLU A 52 4.55 19.36 13.57
N GLU A 53 3.85 18.25 13.76
CA GLU A 53 2.59 17.96 13.06
C GLU A 53 1.50 19.02 13.37
N ASP A 54 1.42 19.49 14.62
CA ASP A 54 0.52 20.58 14.99
C ASP A 54 0.89 21.90 14.30
N LEU A 55 2.19 22.16 14.10
CA LEU A 55 2.67 23.34 13.39
C LEU A 55 2.36 23.28 11.88
N GLU A 56 2.54 22.16 11.23
CA GLU A 56 2.17 21.95 9.83
C GLU A 56 0.65 22.14 9.63
N GLN A 57 -0.15 21.61 10.55
CA GLN A 57 -1.60 21.81 10.53
C GLN A 57 -1.96 23.27 10.76
N LEU A 58 -1.27 23.98 11.65
CA LEU A 58 -1.44 25.41 11.88
C LEU A 58 -1.11 26.21 10.61
N GLU A 59 -0.02 25.91 9.91
CA GLU A 59 0.33 26.55 8.65
C GLU A 59 -0.79 26.40 7.62
N THR A 60 -1.35 25.19 7.50
CA THR A 60 -2.49 24.93 6.62
C THR A 60 -3.72 25.78 7.01
N ILE A 61 -4.04 25.85 8.31
CA ILE A 61 -5.17 26.67 8.82
C ILE A 61 -4.93 28.14 8.48
N LEU A 62 -3.73 28.66 8.69
CA LEU A 62 -3.38 30.04 8.40
C LEU A 62 -3.47 30.35 6.91
N ALA A 63 -2.98 29.48 6.04
CA ALA A 63 -3.12 29.62 4.60
C ALA A 63 -4.61 29.68 4.18
N LEU A 64 -5.43 28.77 4.70
CA LEU A 64 -6.86 28.75 4.40
C LEU A 64 -7.57 30.03 4.91
N THR A 65 -7.27 30.48 6.13
CA THR A 65 -7.98 31.60 6.74
C THR A 65 -7.48 32.98 6.28
N ARG A 66 -6.15 33.17 6.20
CA ARG A 66 -5.54 34.47 5.89
C ARG A 66 -5.42 34.71 4.38
N ASP A 67 -4.95 33.70 3.66
CA ASP A 67 -4.63 33.86 2.24
C ASP A 67 -5.88 33.62 1.36
N LEU A 68 -6.71 32.65 1.74
CA LEU A 68 -7.90 32.26 0.97
C LEU A 68 -9.22 32.77 1.59
N GLY A 69 -9.20 33.35 2.77
CA GLY A 69 -10.40 33.92 3.42
C GLY A 69 -11.46 32.87 3.84
N VAL A 70 -11.04 31.60 4.00
CA VAL A 70 -11.96 30.53 4.42
C VAL A 70 -12.34 30.71 5.89
N ASN A 71 -13.62 30.62 6.21
CA ASN A 71 -14.07 30.65 7.59
C ASN A 71 -13.73 29.36 8.33
N LEU A 72 -13.81 29.35 9.67
CA LEU A 72 -13.40 28.21 10.50
C LEU A 72 -14.20 26.93 10.21
N ALA A 73 -15.48 27.05 9.91
CA ALA A 73 -16.31 25.89 9.54
C ALA A 73 -15.84 25.26 8.21
N GLY A 74 -15.49 26.10 7.23
CA GLY A 74 -14.89 25.64 5.98
C GLY A 74 -13.52 24.99 6.18
N VAL A 75 -12.68 25.55 7.06
CA VAL A 75 -11.38 24.95 7.43
C VAL A 75 -11.58 23.56 8.03
N GLU A 76 -12.53 23.38 8.94
CA GLU A 76 -12.84 22.07 9.53
C GLU A 76 -13.22 21.05 8.47
N ILE A 77 -14.11 21.41 7.54
CA ILE A 77 -14.52 20.53 6.43
C ILE A 77 -13.32 20.15 5.58
N ILE A 78 -12.48 21.11 5.17
CA ILE A 78 -11.29 20.88 4.34
C ILE A 78 -10.30 19.94 5.04
N LEU A 79 -10.02 20.16 6.32
CA LEU A 79 -9.11 19.31 7.10
C LEU A 79 -9.66 17.89 7.27
N ASN A 80 -10.98 17.75 7.45
CA ASN A 80 -11.63 16.44 7.51
C ASN A 80 -11.55 15.69 6.18
N MET A 81 -11.79 16.39 5.06
CA MET A 81 -11.66 15.81 3.72
C MET A 81 -10.22 15.40 3.42
N ARG A 82 -9.24 16.22 3.78
CA ARG A 82 -7.81 15.90 3.62
C ARG A 82 -7.44 14.64 4.37
N ARG A 83 -7.83 14.52 5.64
CA ARG A 83 -7.60 13.30 6.43
C ARG A 83 -8.22 12.06 5.80
N LYS A 84 -9.44 12.19 5.26
CA LYS A 84 -10.11 11.08 4.58
C LYS A 84 -9.37 10.65 3.31
N ILE A 85 -8.85 11.61 2.55
CA ILE A 85 -8.03 11.34 1.36
C ILE A 85 -6.73 10.63 1.75
N GLU A 86 -6.04 11.10 2.78
CA GLU A 86 -4.81 10.48 3.30
C GLU A 86 -5.04 9.02 3.75
N MET A 87 -6.15 8.75 4.45
CA MET A 87 -6.55 7.39 4.82
C MET A 87 -6.80 6.50 3.60
N MET A 88 -7.57 6.99 2.63
CA MET A 88 -7.85 6.25 1.39
C MET A 88 -6.57 5.97 0.58
N GLN A 89 -5.64 6.93 0.54
CA GLN A 89 -4.33 6.73 -0.10
C GLN A 89 -3.52 5.64 0.61
N GLY A 90 -3.57 5.60 1.95
CA GLY A 90 -2.96 4.53 2.75
C GLY A 90 -3.52 3.15 2.38
N GLU A 91 -4.84 3.01 2.35
CA GLU A 91 -5.52 1.76 1.98
C GLU A 91 -5.15 1.30 0.56
N VAL A 92 -5.10 2.23 -0.39
CA VAL A 92 -4.69 1.93 -1.78
C VAL A 92 -3.24 1.46 -1.83
N ASN A 93 -2.33 2.11 -1.12
CA ASN A 93 -0.93 1.71 -1.07
C ASN A 93 -0.75 0.32 -0.45
N GLU A 94 -1.44 0.02 0.65
CA GLU A 94 -1.43 -1.32 1.27
C GLU A 94 -1.96 -2.39 0.31
N PHE A 95 -3.04 -2.10 -0.41
CA PHE A 95 -3.58 -2.98 -1.43
C PHE A 95 -2.59 -3.21 -2.58
N MET A 96 -1.95 -2.15 -3.08
CA MET A 96 -0.93 -2.26 -4.12
C MET A 96 0.27 -3.09 -3.69
N ASP A 97 0.71 -2.94 -2.43
CA ASP A 97 1.81 -3.74 -1.88
C ASP A 97 1.40 -5.21 -1.68
N TYR A 98 0.15 -5.46 -1.32
CA TYR A 98 -0.39 -6.82 -1.29
C TYR A 98 -0.38 -7.47 -2.68
N VAL A 99 -0.90 -6.77 -3.69
CA VAL A 99 -0.91 -7.27 -5.08
C VAL A 99 0.50 -7.57 -5.60
N LYS A 100 1.45 -6.66 -5.35
CA LYS A 100 2.85 -6.87 -5.74
C LYS A 100 3.45 -8.12 -5.11
N ARG A 101 3.19 -8.36 -3.82
CA ARG A 101 3.66 -9.56 -3.11
C ARG A 101 3.05 -10.84 -3.66
N GLU A 102 1.75 -10.84 -3.96
CA GLU A 102 1.07 -12.01 -4.50
C GLU A 102 1.53 -12.34 -5.92
N LEU A 103 1.76 -11.32 -6.76
CA LEU A 103 2.34 -11.50 -8.10
C LEU A 103 3.76 -12.07 -8.04
N ALA A 104 4.60 -11.55 -7.15
CA ALA A 104 5.96 -12.07 -6.97
C ALA A 104 5.95 -13.55 -6.55
N ARG A 105 5.09 -13.93 -5.59
CA ARG A 105 4.92 -15.35 -5.18
C ARG A 105 4.45 -16.24 -6.33
N GLY A 106 3.52 -15.75 -7.15
CA GLY A 106 3.01 -16.48 -8.29
C GLY A 106 4.10 -16.77 -9.34
N ILE A 107 5.00 -15.82 -9.56
CA ILE A 107 6.16 -15.98 -10.49
C ILE A 107 7.14 -17.01 -9.94
N ASP A 108 7.49 -16.94 -8.66
CA ASP A 108 8.40 -17.89 -8.01
C ASP A 108 7.84 -19.33 -8.06
N ASP A 109 6.55 -19.52 -7.79
CA ASP A 109 5.88 -20.82 -7.87
C ASP A 109 5.89 -21.38 -9.31
N TRP A 110 5.65 -20.52 -10.29
CA TRP A 110 5.72 -20.87 -11.70
C TRP A 110 7.13 -21.30 -12.14
N GLU A 111 8.16 -20.57 -11.76
CA GLU A 111 9.56 -20.91 -12.05
C GLU A 111 9.95 -22.25 -11.42
N GLN A 112 9.54 -22.51 -10.19
CA GLN A 112 9.77 -23.80 -9.52
C GLN A 112 9.09 -24.95 -10.25
N ARG A 113 7.84 -24.76 -10.71
CA ARG A 113 7.11 -25.77 -11.48
C ARG A 113 7.75 -26.05 -12.82
N LEU A 114 8.24 -25.03 -13.52
CA LEU A 114 8.97 -25.19 -14.77
C LEU A 114 10.28 -25.94 -14.56
N SER A 115 11.07 -25.59 -13.56
CA SER A 115 12.33 -26.27 -13.26
C SER A 115 12.11 -27.74 -12.92
N THR A 116 11.08 -28.04 -12.13
CA THR A 116 10.73 -29.43 -11.78
C THR A 116 10.21 -30.22 -12.98
N ALA A 117 9.47 -29.60 -13.90
CA ALA A 117 9.01 -30.25 -15.14
C ALA A 117 10.15 -30.53 -16.10
N MET A 118 11.12 -29.60 -16.22
CA MET A 118 12.32 -29.78 -17.05
C MET A 118 13.25 -30.89 -16.54
N VAL A 119 13.37 -31.06 -15.24
CA VAL A 119 14.19 -32.15 -14.65
C VAL A 119 13.56 -33.51 -14.88
N LYS A 120 12.21 -33.61 -14.96
CA LYS A 120 11.52 -34.88 -15.25
C LYS A 120 11.60 -35.34 -16.73
N SER A 121 11.90 -34.44 -17.64
CA SER A 121 12.11 -34.76 -19.06
C SER A 121 13.61 -34.86 -19.40
N SER A 122 14.32 -35.75 -18.74
CA SER A 122 15.68 -36.11 -19.18
C SER A 122 15.62 -36.80 -20.54
N PRO A 123 16.50 -36.45 -21.52
CA PRO A 123 16.49 -37.02 -22.88
C PRO A 123 16.77 -38.53 -22.95
N THR A 124 17.06 -39.14 -21.83
CA THR A 124 17.44 -40.56 -21.76
C THR A 124 16.26 -41.53 -21.95
N ASP A 125 15.03 -41.05 -21.79
CA ASP A 125 13.84 -41.92 -21.98
C ASP A 125 13.32 -41.97 -23.42
N LEU A 126 13.88 -41.17 -24.33
CA LEU A 126 13.49 -41.16 -25.75
C LEU A 126 14.25 -42.19 -26.63
N VAL A 127 15.22 -42.93 -26.06
CA VAL A 127 16.06 -43.86 -26.83
C VAL A 127 15.65 -45.35 -26.68
N ARG A 128 14.61 -45.67 -25.92
CA ARG A 128 14.19 -47.06 -25.63
C ARG A 128 12.93 -47.52 -26.33
N HIS A 129 12.47 -46.89 -27.36
CA HIS A 129 11.43 -47.47 -28.21
C HIS A 129 11.85 -47.41 -29.68
N SER A 130 12.85 -48.25 -30.01
CA SER A 130 12.98 -48.78 -31.39
C SER A 130 12.03 -49.96 -31.49
N PRO A 131 11.06 -49.97 -32.38
CA PRO A 131 10.32 -51.20 -32.65
C PRO A 131 11.27 -52.15 -33.41
N GLN A 132 11.54 -53.27 -32.78
CA GLN A 132 12.17 -54.40 -33.49
C GLN A 132 11.21 -54.85 -34.59
N HIS A 133 11.66 -54.66 -35.80
CA HIS A 133 11.09 -55.18 -37.03
C HIS A 133 11.39 -56.68 -37.07
N ASP A 134 10.51 -57.50 -36.55
CA ASP A 134 10.52 -58.94 -36.89
C ASP A 134 9.83 -59.11 -38.23
N ALA A 135 10.68 -59.23 -39.24
CA ALA A 135 10.28 -59.73 -40.51
C ALA A 135 10.15 -61.27 -40.41
N LYS A 136 8.93 -61.75 -40.49
CA LYS A 136 8.74 -63.13 -40.99
C LYS A 136 7.37 -63.25 -41.68
N ASP A 137 7.53 -63.52 -42.98
CA ASP A 137 6.67 -64.36 -43.79
C ASP A 137 5.30 -63.91 -44.21
N ALA A 138 5.27 -63.50 -45.45
CA ALA A 138 4.11 -63.56 -46.34
C ALA A 138 3.64 -65.01 -46.57
N PRO A 139 2.40 -65.28 -46.94
CA PRO A 139 2.18 -65.51 -48.36
C PRO A 139 0.95 -64.86 -48.96
N LEU A 140 1.09 -64.57 -50.22
CA LEU A 140 0.09 -64.21 -51.20
C LEU A 140 -1.07 -65.18 -51.23
N GLN A 141 -2.28 -64.76 -51.18
CA GLN A 141 -3.38 -65.41 -51.89
C GLN A 141 -4.36 -64.40 -52.50
N ASN A 142 -4.23 -64.52 -53.79
CA ASN A 142 -5.12 -63.97 -54.84
C ASN A 142 -6.58 -64.44 -54.62
N SER A 143 -7.54 -63.67 -54.81
CA SER A 143 -8.55 -63.82 -55.89
C SER A 143 -9.92 -63.25 -55.55
N LYS A 144 -10.38 -62.59 -56.55
CA LYS A 144 -11.71 -62.49 -57.10
C LYS A 144 -12.57 -61.29 -56.73
N ILE A 145 -12.52 -60.44 -57.69
CA ILE A 145 -13.59 -59.63 -58.29
C ILE A 145 -14.96 -60.34 -58.29
N LYS A 146 -15.97 -59.66 -57.82
CA LYS A 146 -17.30 -59.71 -58.44
C LYS A 146 -18.07 -58.42 -58.19
N SER A 147 -18.34 -57.83 -59.34
CA SER A 147 -19.36 -56.81 -59.59
C SER A 147 -20.77 -57.28 -59.25
N GLN A 148 -21.61 -56.35 -59.03
CA GLN A 148 -23.06 -56.18 -59.36
C GLN A 148 -23.81 -55.76 -58.13
N LYS A 149 -24.59 -54.82 -58.15
CA LYS A 149 -25.47 -53.97 -58.95
C LYS A 149 -25.70 -52.71 -58.19
#